data_08afa8aa8dbff9f846fe7fc723ec06f4
#
_entry.id   08afa8aa8dbff9f846fe7fc723ec06f4
#
_cell.length_a   1.000
_cell.length_b   1.000
_cell.length_c   1.000
_cell.angle_alpha   90.00
_cell.angle_beta   90.00
_cell.angle_gamma   90.00
#
_symmetry.space_group_name_H-M   'P 1'
#
loop_
_entity.id
_entity.type
_entity.pdbx_description
1 polymer ?
#
loop_
_entity_poly.entity_id
_entity_poly.type
_entity_poly.pdbx_seq_one_letter_code
_entity_poly.pdbx_strand_id
1 'polypeptide(L)'
;MKACLIQALASLRSGETVPSGRFPADLTAELLAEGGVASISHGSRTSMKVVSMRAFDVFLRSQGLQPDQLQETAEVLSEPTTRAAQVQMLGDSKAVAVRSCPGFPVNVIAPLSVRLGERKLLLCPCPGSFLYISDFMEFRIPSNTIVVGVENMENFRLPERQEAVWEQIREPFEGVPPLLLVSRYPQSKDLVTWLQTIPNPYVHFGDFDLAGIHIYLTEFYRHLGDRSAFFIPEDIEQRLSAGSRERYLCSLNVSGRWTSRTRV
;
A
#
# COMPACT_ATOMS: atom_id res chain seq x y z
N MET A 1 -1.17 -15.62 10.11
CA MET A 1 -2.49 -14.97 10.32
C MET A 1 -2.30 -13.44 10.42
N LYS A 2 -3.28 -12.58 10.06
CA LYS A 2 -3.15 -11.11 10.17
C LYS A 2 -3.44 -10.66 11.62
N ALA A 3 -2.75 -9.61 12.11
CA ALA A 3 -2.95 -9.07 13.47
C ALA A 3 -4.42 -8.72 13.77
N CYS A 4 -5.12 -8.05 12.83
CA CYS A 4 -6.53 -7.71 12.98
C CYS A 4 -7.45 -8.94 13.14
N LEU A 5 -7.05 -10.10 12.60
CA LEU A 5 -7.79 -11.35 12.75
C LEU A 5 -7.56 -11.97 14.14
N ILE A 6 -6.34 -11.92 14.65
CA ILE A 6 -6.02 -12.37 16.01
C ILE A 6 -6.75 -11.53 17.04
N GLN A 7 -6.83 -10.21 16.86
CA GLN A 7 -7.63 -9.31 17.70
C GLN A 7 -9.12 -9.69 17.65
N ALA A 8 -9.66 -9.96 16.46
CA ALA A 8 -11.06 -10.37 16.33
C ALA A 8 -11.36 -11.71 17.04
N LEU A 9 -10.43 -12.67 16.96
CA LEU A 9 -10.52 -13.95 17.67
C LEU A 9 -10.39 -13.76 19.20
N ALA A 10 -9.51 -12.86 19.65
CA ALA A 10 -9.38 -12.51 21.08
C ALA A 10 -10.66 -11.87 21.62
N SER A 11 -11.25 -10.93 20.88
CA SER A 11 -12.57 -10.34 21.22
C SER A 11 -13.68 -11.38 21.28
N LEU A 12 -13.72 -12.36 20.37
CA LEU A 12 -14.67 -13.46 20.45
C LEU A 12 -14.45 -14.30 21.72
N ARG A 13 -13.19 -14.61 22.05
CA ARG A 13 -12.87 -15.40 23.25
C ARG A 13 -13.19 -14.69 24.55
N SER A 14 -13.09 -13.35 24.58
CA SER A 14 -13.53 -12.57 25.75
C SER A 14 -15.05 -12.48 25.91
N GLY A 15 -15.82 -13.08 24.97
CA GLY A 15 -17.28 -13.11 25.01
C GLY A 15 -17.96 -11.97 24.24
N GLU A 16 -17.18 -11.14 23.56
CA GLU A 16 -17.72 -10.06 22.73
C GLU A 16 -18.37 -10.62 21.45
N THR A 17 -19.28 -9.82 20.90
CA THR A 17 -19.90 -10.10 19.59
C THR A 17 -19.11 -9.36 18.50
N VAL A 18 -18.58 -10.08 17.52
CA VAL A 18 -17.70 -9.53 16.48
C VAL A 18 -18.40 -9.59 15.12
N PRO A 19 -18.40 -8.50 14.31
CA PRO A 19 -18.96 -8.52 12.97
C PRO A 19 -18.32 -9.60 12.09
N SER A 20 -19.15 -10.38 11.37
CA SER A 20 -18.66 -11.48 10.51
C SER A 20 -17.71 -11.03 9.40
N GLY A 21 -17.87 -9.80 8.90
CA GLY A 21 -16.97 -9.21 7.90
C GLY A 21 -15.53 -8.97 8.37
N ARG A 22 -15.21 -9.19 9.65
CA ARG A 22 -13.84 -9.18 10.16
C ARG A 22 -13.08 -10.48 9.89
N PHE A 23 -13.78 -11.53 9.47
CA PHE A 23 -13.21 -12.84 9.18
C PHE A 23 -13.28 -13.13 7.68
N PRO A 24 -12.25 -13.77 7.10
CA PRO A 24 -12.32 -14.33 5.76
C PRO A 24 -13.46 -15.34 5.65
N ALA A 25 -14.07 -15.49 4.47
CA ALA A 25 -15.24 -16.33 4.27
C ALA A 25 -14.97 -17.80 4.56
N ASP A 26 -13.79 -18.31 4.19
CA ASP A 26 -13.30 -19.65 4.48
C ASP A 26 -13.20 -19.91 5.99
N LEU A 27 -12.55 -19.01 6.72
CA LEU A 27 -12.42 -19.09 8.17
C LEU A 27 -13.78 -18.97 8.88
N THR A 28 -14.68 -18.13 8.37
CA THR A 28 -16.04 -18.03 8.89
C THR A 28 -16.79 -19.35 8.77
N ALA A 29 -16.66 -20.03 7.63
CA ALA A 29 -17.27 -21.33 7.41
C ALA A 29 -16.70 -22.40 8.37
N GLU A 30 -15.38 -22.43 8.57
CA GLU A 30 -14.73 -23.34 9.51
C GLU A 30 -15.17 -23.09 10.96
N LEU A 31 -15.18 -21.82 11.40
CA LEU A 31 -15.62 -21.42 12.76
C LEU A 31 -17.06 -21.86 13.07
N LEU A 32 -17.93 -21.77 12.08
CA LEU A 32 -19.34 -22.21 12.21
C LEU A 32 -19.46 -23.73 12.19
N ALA A 33 -18.67 -24.41 11.33
CA ALA A 33 -18.70 -25.88 11.19
C ALA A 33 -18.22 -26.60 12.47
N GLU A 34 -17.22 -26.06 13.16
CA GLU A 34 -16.68 -26.60 14.43
C GLU A 34 -17.65 -26.40 15.61
N GLY A 35 -18.75 -25.65 15.44
CA GLY A 35 -19.78 -25.46 16.46
C GLY A 35 -19.34 -24.63 17.69
N GLY A 36 -18.17 -24.00 17.63
CA GLY A 36 -17.67 -23.14 18.69
C GLY A 36 -18.29 -21.75 18.68
N VAL A 37 -18.77 -21.31 17.52
CA VAL A 37 -19.28 -19.96 17.27
C VAL A 37 -20.64 -20.03 16.57
N ALA A 38 -21.56 -19.13 16.93
CA ALA A 38 -22.84 -18.95 16.23
C ALA A 38 -22.90 -17.60 15.52
N SER A 39 -23.63 -17.59 14.42
CA SER A 39 -23.94 -16.38 13.66
C SER A 39 -25.23 -15.74 14.23
N ILE A 40 -25.19 -14.43 14.51
CA ILE A 40 -26.32 -13.63 14.99
C ILE A 40 -26.61 -12.57 13.94
N SER A 41 -27.83 -12.56 13.40
CA SER A 41 -28.26 -11.56 12.42
C SER A 41 -29.11 -10.48 13.08
N HIS A 42 -28.76 -9.22 12.81
CA HIS A 42 -29.54 -8.04 13.15
C HIS A 42 -29.80 -7.22 11.88
N GLY A 43 -30.95 -7.45 11.23
CA GLY A 43 -31.26 -6.85 9.94
C GLY A 43 -30.27 -7.30 8.87
N SER A 44 -29.61 -6.34 8.19
CA SER A 44 -28.60 -6.62 7.16
C SER A 44 -27.18 -6.92 7.70
N ARG A 45 -27.00 -6.86 9.02
CA ARG A 45 -25.67 -7.08 9.65
C ARG A 45 -25.62 -8.44 10.32
N THR A 46 -24.54 -9.16 10.07
CA THR A 46 -24.27 -10.46 10.68
C THR A 46 -23.05 -10.35 11.59
N SER A 47 -23.18 -10.88 12.80
CA SER A 47 -22.11 -10.90 13.81
C SER A 47 -21.93 -12.34 14.33
N MET A 48 -20.77 -12.62 14.90
CA MET A 48 -20.42 -13.91 15.45
C MET A 48 -20.25 -13.81 16.96
N LYS A 49 -20.64 -14.88 17.68
CA LYS A 49 -20.48 -15.00 19.12
C LYS A 49 -20.09 -16.42 19.49
N VAL A 50 -19.20 -16.58 20.47
CA VAL A 50 -18.84 -17.90 20.99
C VAL A 50 -20.02 -18.48 21.74
N VAL A 51 -20.38 -19.73 21.39
CA VAL A 51 -21.45 -20.51 22.04
C VAL A 51 -20.89 -21.72 22.79
N SER A 52 -19.71 -22.19 22.39
CA SER A 52 -18.99 -23.24 23.09
C SER A 52 -17.50 -22.87 23.17
N MET A 53 -17.07 -22.42 24.36
CA MET A 53 -15.66 -22.05 24.59
C MET A 53 -14.73 -23.24 24.34
N ARG A 54 -15.14 -24.45 24.73
CA ARG A 54 -14.35 -25.67 24.52
C ARG A 54 -14.11 -25.96 23.03
N ALA A 55 -15.15 -25.89 22.20
CA ALA A 55 -15.02 -26.10 20.76
C ALA A 55 -14.20 -24.96 20.10
N PHE A 56 -14.40 -23.73 20.54
CA PHE A 56 -13.65 -22.60 20.08
C PHE A 56 -12.14 -22.70 20.43
N ASP A 57 -11.80 -23.14 21.65
CA ASP A 57 -10.40 -23.36 22.05
C ASP A 57 -9.75 -24.50 21.26
N VAL A 58 -10.49 -25.56 20.90
CA VAL A 58 -10.02 -26.63 20.01
C VAL A 58 -9.72 -26.06 18.62
N PHE A 59 -10.63 -25.26 18.08
CA PHE A 59 -10.41 -24.57 16.81
C PHE A 59 -9.16 -23.68 16.85
N LEU A 60 -8.98 -22.86 17.88
CA LEU A 60 -7.79 -22.01 18.00
C LEU A 60 -6.50 -22.83 17.97
N ARG A 61 -6.46 -23.97 18.67
CA ARG A 61 -5.30 -24.87 18.66
C ARG A 61 -5.05 -25.50 17.29
N SER A 62 -6.09 -25.83 16.53
CA SER A 62 -5.95 -26.34 15.16
C SER A 62 -5.35 -25.31 14.22
N GLN A 63 -5.58 -24.02 14.50
CA GLN A 63 -4.97 -22.88 13.78
C GLN A 63 -3.57 -22.52 14.30
N GLY A 64 -2.99 -23.30 15.22
CA GLY A 64 -1.67 -23.04 15.82
C GLY A 64 -1.67 -21.92 16.87
N LEU A 65 -2.83 -21.50 17.37
CA LEU A 65 -2.96 -20.47 18.39
C LEU A 65 -3.13 -21.10 19.79
N GLN A 66 -2.49 -20.51 20.79
CA GLN A 66 -2.69 -20.90 22.18
C GLN A 66 -3.83 -20.07 22.79
N PRO A 67 -4.97 -20.68 23.16
CA PRO A 67 -6.12 -19.95 23.68
C PRO A 67 -5.78 -19.04 24.85
N ASP A 68 -4.97 -19.53 25.80
CA ASP A 68 -4.64 -18.81 27.03
C ASP A 68 -3.71 -17.61 26.81
N GLN A 69 -2.98 -17.60 25.70
CA GLN A 69 -2.07 -16.50 25.30
C GLN A 69 -2.67 -15.60 24.23
N LEU A 70 -3.90 -15.89 23.78
CA LEU A 70 -4.49 -15.18 22.63
C LEU A 70 -4.68 -13.69 22.88
N GLN A 71 -5.07 -13.31 24.08
CA GLN A 71 -5.25 -11.91 24.46
C GLN A 71 -3.90 -11.18 24.51
N GLU A 72 -2.90 -11.76 25.16
CA GLU A 72 -1.55 -11.21 25.22
C GLU A 72 -0.93 -11.09 23.82
N THR A 73 -1.15 -12.11 22.99
CA THR A 73 -0.74 -12.10 21.58
C THR A 73 -1.41 -10.95 20.81
N ALA A 74 -2.69 -10.70 21.01
CA ALA A 74 -3.42 -9.62 20.37
C ALA A 74 -2.93 -8.24 20.82
N GLU A 75 -2.58 -8.07 22.09
CA GLU A 75 -2.04 -6.84 22.66
C GLU A 75 -0.64 -6.54 22.12
N VAL A 76 0.26 -7.53 22.11
CA VAL A 76 1.61 -7.42 21.54
C VAL A 76 1.57 -7.06 20.06
N LEU A 77 0.60 -7.57 19.31
CA LEU A 77 0.43 -7.28 17.89
C LEU A 77 -0.21 -5.92 17.60
N SER A 78 -0.81 -5.28 18.60
CA SER A 78 -1.34 -3.93 18.48
C SER A 78 -0.29 -2.83 18.65
N GLU A 79 0.86 -3.16 19.27
CA GLU A 79 1.97 -2.23 19.42
C GLU A 79 2.96 -2.33 18.23
N PRO A 80 3.66 -1.23 17.88
CA PRO A 80 4.67 -1.24 16.84
C PRO A 80 5.94 -1.98 17.32
N THR A 81 5.91 -3.31 17.27
CA THR A 81 7.03 -4.18 17.68
C THR A 81 7.80 -4.70 16.47
N THR A 82 9.11 -4.97 16.65
CA THR A 82 9.93 -5.56 15.59
C THR A 82 9.59 -7.03 15.39
N ARG A 83 9.78 -7.54 14.16
CA ARG A 83 9.57 -8.96 13.84
C ARG A 83 10.38 -9.89 14.76
N ALA A 84 11.60 -9.50 15.13
CA ALA A 84 12.45 -10.27 16.04
C ALA A 84 11.82 -10.41 17.43
N ALA A 85 11.25 -9.35 17.99
CA ALA A 85 10.57 -9.38 19.27
C ALA A 85 9.29 -10.25 19.20
N GLN A 86 8.54 -10.19 18.10
CA GLN A 86 7.34 -11.02 17.89
C GLN A 86 7.67 -12.51 17.78
N VAL A 87 8.74 -12.88 17.05
CA VAL A 87 9.21 -14.28 16.95
C VAL A 87 9.67 -14.80 18.31
N GLN A 88 10.35 -13.97 19.10
CA GLN A 88 10.82 -14.35 20.44
C GLN A 88 9.65 -14.63 21.38
N MET A 89 8.55 -13.87 21.28
CA MET A 89 7.37 -14.02 22.14
C MET A 89 6.44 -15.15 21.69
N LEU A 90 6.26 -15.35 20.38
CA LEU A 90 5.30 -16.29 19.80
C LEU A 90 5.89 -17.66 19.46
N GLY A 91 7.22 -17.81 19.52
CA GLY A 91 7.91 -19.08 19.20
C GLY A 91 7.82 -19.54 17.76
N ASP A 92 7.06 -18.85 16.89
CA ASP A 92 6.87 -19.19 15.47
C ASP A 92 6.92 -17.94 14.58
N SER A 93 7.90 -17.93 13.67
CA SER A 93 8.07 -16.84 12.69
C SER A 93 6.96 -16.75 11.62
N LYS A 94 6.08 -17.75 11.53
CA LYS A 94 5.00 -17.84 10.55
C LYS A 94 3.62 -17.53 11.13
N ALA A 95 3.50 -17.42 12.44
CA ALA A 95 2.22 -17.20 13.13
C ALA A 95 1.55 -15.89 12.71
N VAL A 96 2.34 -14.84 12.38
CA VAL A 96 1.82 -13.55 11.92
C VAL A 96 2.59 -13.04 10.71
N ALA A 97 1.87 -12.67 9.67
CA ALA A 97 2.44 -11.99 8.51
C ALA A 97 2.71 -10.51 8.85
N VAL A 98 3.86 -10.22 9.46
CA VAL A 98 4.32 -8.85 9.67
C VAL A 98 5.09 -8.39 8.44
N ARG A 99 4.75 -7.21 7.98
CA ARG A 99 5.45 -6.55 6.91
C ARG A 99 6.82 -6.09 7.40
N SER A 100 7.89 -6.80 6.99
CA SER A 100 9.25 -6.59 7.49
C SER A 100 9.92 -5.30 6.99
N CYS A 101 9.40 -4.70 5.91
CA CYS A 101 9.94 -3.47 5.33
C CYS A 101 8.80 -2.58 4.81
N PRO A 102 8.16 -1.75 5.67
CA PRO A 102 7.26 -0.71 5.21
C PRO A 102 8.04 0.38 4.46
N GLY A 103 7.34 1.24 3.69
CA GLY A 103 7.96 2.36 3.02
C GLY A 103 8.00 2.25 1.50
N PHE A 104 8.81 3.11 0.89
CA PHE A 104 8.93 3.24 -0.56
C PHE A 104 10.31 3.77 -0.97
N PRO A 105 10.74 3.51 -2.22
CA PRO A 105 11.99 4.03 -2.73
C PRO A 105 11.85 5.48 -3.20
N VAL A 106 12.92 6.25 -3.00
CA VAL A 106 13.07 7.63 -3.44
C VAL A 106 14.35 7.83 -4.24
N ASN A 107 14.32 8.73 -5.21
CA ASN A 107 15.48 9.17 -5.97
C ASN A 107 15.39 10.67 -6.27
N VAL A 108 16.49 11.27 -6.74
CA VAL A 108 16.56 12.70 -7.07
C VAL A 108 17.40 12.89 -8.34
N ILE A 109 17.14 13.99 -9.04
CA ILE A 109 17.92 14.40 -10.21
C ILE A 109 18.94 15.51 -9.90
N ALA A 110 18.78 16.16 -8.75
CA ALA A 110 19.68 17.16 -8.19
C ALA A 110 19.71 17.01 -6.66
N PRO A 111 20.75 17.51 -5.98
CA PRO A 111 20.83 17.43 -4.52
C PRO A 111 19.61 18.05 -3.84
N LEU A 112 18.97 17.31 -2.95
CA LEU A 112 17.78 17.70 -2.21
C LEU A 112 17.95 17.47 -0.71
N SER A 113 17.88 18.55 0.07
CA SER A 113 17.89 18.47 1.53
C SER A 113 16.51 18.06 2.05
N VAL A 114 16.45 16.99 2.82
CA VAL A 114 15.22 16.41 3.40
C VAL A 114 15.43 16.15 4.91
N ARG A 115 14.38 15.75 5.60
CA ARG A 115 14.45 15.31 7.01
C ARG A 115 13.82 13.94 7.18
N LEU A 116 14.43 13.13 8.05
CA LEU A 116 13.86 11.87 8.54
C LEU A 116 13.88 11.93 10.08
N GLY A 117 12.73 12.19 10.67
CA GLY A 117 12.63 12.61 12.07
C GLY A 117 13.44 13.88 12.33
N GLU A 118 14.30 13.84 13.32
CA GLU A 118 15.20 14.95 13.67
C GLU A 118 16.45 15.05 12.79
N ARG A 119 16.72 14.04 11.95
CA ARG A 119 17.94 13.99 11.13
C ARG A 119 17.75 14.73 9.82
N LYS A 120 18.71 15.58 9.47
CA LYS A 120 18.83 16.17 8.12
C LYS A 120 19.56 15.19 7.22
N LEU A 121 19.04 14.94 6.04
CA LEU A 121 19.65 14.10 5.01
C LEU A 121 19.79 14.91 3.74
N LEU A 122 20.91 14.73 3.04
CA LEU A 122 21.10 15.24 1.70
C LEU A 122 20.97 14.07 0.72
N LEU A 123 19.90 14.05 -0.05
CA LEU A 123 19.74 13.12 -1.16
C LEU A 123 20.58 13.64 -2.33
N CYS A 124 21.46 12.80 -2.86
CA CYS A 124 22.28 13.14 -4.03
C CYS A 124 21.98 12.18 -5.16
N PRO A 125 21.94 12.65 -6.41
CA PRO A 125 21.82 11.78 -7.57
C PRO A 125 22.97 10.76 -7.60
N CYS A 126 22.61 9.49 -7.79
CA CYS A 126 23.57 8.41 -7.95
C CYS A 126 23.01 7.42 -8.99
N PRO A 127 23.47 7.49 -10.25
CA PRO A 127 22.96 6.63 -11.33
C PRO A 127 22.99 5.16 -10.97
N GLY A 128 21.89 4.47 -11.24
CA GLY A 128 21.73 3.05 -10.92
C GLY A 128 21.43 2.74 -9.46
N SER A 129 21.27 3.75 -8.59
CA SER A 129 20.91 3.58 -7.18
C SER A 129 19.68 4.41 -6.78
N PHE A 130 19.14 4.10 -5.62
CA PHE A 130 18.08 4.87 -4.97
C PHE A 130 18.09 4.59 -3.46
N LEU A 131 17.48 5.46 -2.68
CA LEU A 131 17.32 5.27 -1.25
C LEU A 131 15.93 4.69 -0.95
N TYR A 132 15.83 3.77 0.01
CA TYR A 132 14.55 3.27 0.53
C TYR A 132 14.23 3.93 1.86
N ILE A 133 13.05 4.55 1.96
CA ILE A 133 12.57 5.22 3.18
C ILE A 133 11.57 4.30 3.88
N SER A 134 11.98 3.67 4.98
CA SER A 134 11.13 2.79 5.80
C SER A 134 10.32 3.57 6.84
N ASP A 135 10.91 4.57 7.47
CA ASP A 135 10.24 5.41 8.47
C ASP A 135 9.53 6.60 7.81
N PHE A 136 8.74 6.29 6.78
CA PHE A 136 8.15 7.26 5.87
C PHE A 136 7.18 8.24 6.53
N MET A 137 6.59 7.90 7.68
CA MET A 137 5.73 8.81 8.44
C MET A 137 6.51 9.97 9.06
N GLU A 138 7.82 9.83 9.23
CA GLU A 138 8.72 10.88 9.70
C GLU A 138 9.47 11.59 8.57
N PHE A 139 9.26 11.16 7.32
CA PHE A 139 9.94 11.74 6.16
C PHE A 139 9.31 13.07 5.75
N ARG A 140 10.14 14.14 5.72
CA ARG A 140 9.70 15.49 5.37
C ARG A 140 10.59 16.08 4.29
N ILE A 141 9.95 16.76 3.34
CA ILE A 141 10.58 17.40 2.18
C ILE A 141 10.25 18.90 2.15
N PRO A 142 11.03 19.75 1.47
CA PRO A 142 10.70 21.17 1.30
C PRO A 142 9.35 21.34 0.60
N SER A 143 8.59 22.38 1.01
CA SER A 143 7.24 22.62 0.50
C SER A 143 7.17 22.95 -0.99
N ASN A 144 8.26 23.47 -1.56
CA ASN A 144 8.38 23.79 -2.98
C ASN A 144 8.83 22.59 -3.85
N THR A 145 8.94 21.39 -3.28
CA THR A 145 9.34 20.17 -4.01
C THR A 145 8.14 19.57 -4.72
N ILE A 146 8.28 19.23 -5.99
CA ILE A 146 7.31 18.41 -6.73
C ILE A 146 7.66 16.95 -6.50
N VAL A 147 6.67 16.14 -6.08
CA VAL A 147 6.82 14.70 -5.97
C VAL A 147 6.41 14.05 -7.29
N VAL A 148 7.31 13.29 -7.90
CA VAL A 148 7.06 12.61 -9.18
C VAL A 148 7.00 11.10 -8.95
N GLY A 149 5.81 10.52 -9.13
CA GLY A 149 5.61 9.06 -9.07
C GLY A 149 6.02 8.41 -10.38
N VAL A 150 7.15 7.71 -10.38
CA VAL A 150 7.69 7.05 -11.58
C VAL A 150 7.30 5.58 -11.56
N GLU A 151 6.56 5.14 -12.59
CA GLU A 151 6.08 3.77 -12.67
C GLU A 151 7.14 2.82 -13.26
N ASN A 152 7.86 3.27 -14.29
CA ASN A 152 8.93 2.50 -14.89
C ASN A 152 10.20 2.54 -14.04
N MET A 153 10.64 1.37 -13.53
CA MET A 153 11.82 1.26 -12.66
C MET A 153 13.14 1.60 -13.35
N GLU A 154 13.24 1.50 -14.67
CA GLU A 154 14.45 1.93 -15.39
C GLU A 154 14.55 3.46 -15.36
N ASN A 155 13.47 4.18 -15.65
CA ASN A 155 13.41 5.64 -15.58
C ASN A 155 13.62 6.15 -14.14
N PHE A 156 13.10 5.42 -13.15
CA PHE A 156 13.30 5.74 -11.74
C PHE A 156 14.76 5.59 -11.31
N ARG A 157 15.43 4.54 -11.77
CA ARG A 157 16.80 4.18 -11.40
C ARG A 157 17.86 4.98 -12.15
N LEU A 158 17.56 5.41 -13.38
CA LEU A 158 18.45 6.15 -14.28
C LEU A 158 17.80 7.47 -14.71
N PRO A 159 17.50 8.37 -13.74
CA PRO A 159 16.73 9.59 -14.01
C PRO A 159 17.46 10.55 -14.95
N GLU A 160 18.77 10.51 -15.02
CA GLU A 160 19.60 11.34 -15.94
C GLU A 160 19.27 11.09 -17.41
N ARG A 161 18.63 9.97 -17.76
CA ARG A 161 18.22 9.66 -19.14
C ARG A 161 16.91 10.34 -19.55
N GLN A 162 16.24 11.02 -18.64
CA GLN A 162 14.90 11.60 -18.84
C GLN A 162 14.90 13.12 -18.61
N GLU A 163 16.00 13.82 -18.86
CA GLU A 163 16.16 15.26 -18.55
C GLU A 163 15.04 16.10 -19.16
N ALA A 164 14.71 15.90 -20.44
CA ALA A 164 13.64 16.61 -21.13
C ALA A 164 12.24 16.37 -20.48
N VAL A 165 11.99 15.21 -19.89
CA VAL A 165 10.75 14.90 -19.17
C VAL A 165 10.69 15.69 -17.88
N TRP A 166 11.80 15.79 -17.16
CA TRP A 166 11.83 16.53 -15.90
C TRP A 166 11.64 18.03 -16.11
N GLU A 167 12.12 18.57 -17.21
CA GLU A 167 11.89 19.97 -17.61
C GLU A 167 10.41 20.21 -17.91
N GLN A 168 9.76 19.38 -18.73
CA GLN A 168 8.33 19.47 -19.01
C GLN A 168 7.47 19.35 -17.74
N ILE A 169 7.86 18.49 -16.79
CA ILE A 169 7.14 18.35 -15.50
C ILE A 169 7.24 19.63 -14.67
N ARG A 170 8.34 20.38 -14.75
CA ARG A 170 8.54 21.64 -14.02
C ARG A 170 7.83 22.83 -14.65
N GLU A 171 7.66 22.84 -15.96
CA GLU A 171 7.18 23.98 -16.74
C GLU A 171 5.89 24.62 -16.17
N PRO A 172 4.88 23.89 -15.70
CA PRO A 172 3.68 24.49 -15.11
C PRO A 172 3.89 25.18 -13.77
N PHE A 173 5.08 25.06 -13.15
CA PHE A 173 5.37 25.58 -11.83
C PHE A 173 6.30 26.78 -11.89
N GLU A 174 6.13 27.73 -10.99
CA GLU A 174 7.00 28.91 -10.91
C GLU A 174 8.42 28.54 -10.46
N GLY A 175 9.40 29.11 -11.12
CA GLY A 175 10.82 28.90 -10.81
C GLY A 175 11.35 27.54 -11.29
N VAL A 176 12.33 27.00 -10.58
CA VAL A 176 12.90 25.68 -10.86
C VAL A 176 12.74 24.80 -9.60
N PRO A 177 11.54 24.29 -9.33
CA PRO A 177 11.31 23.51 -8.13
C PRO A 177 12.11 22.20 -8.16
N PRO A 178 12.66 21.77 -7.00
CA PRO A 178 13.31 20.48 -6.91
C PRO A 178 12.30 19.35 -7.14
N LEU A 179 12.77 18.26 -7.74
CA LEU A 179 11.99 17.04 -7.94
C LEU A 179 12.45 15.94 -6.96
N LEU A 180 11.48 15.32 -6.29
CA LEU A 180 11.67 14.07 -5.59
C LEU A 180 10.96 12.97 -6.40
N LEU A 181 11.72 12.04 -6.92
CA LEU A 181 11.18 10.87 -7.59
C LEU A 181 10.82 9.81 -6.55
N VAL A 182 9.65 9.22 -6.68
CA VAL A 182 9.16 8.13 -5.85
C VAL A 182 8.65 7.01 -6.72
N SER A 183 8.73 5.76 -6.25
CA SER A 183 8.14 4.63 -6.97
C SER A 183 7.10 3.90 -6.12
N ARG A 184 6.03 3.47 -6.76
CA ARG A 184 4.99 2.65 -6.14
C ARG A 184 5.42 1.19 -5.88
N TYR A 185 6.52 0.75 -6.45
CA TYR A 185 7.02 -0.59 -6.24
C TYR A 185 7.68 -0.74 -4.86
N PRO A 186 7.50 -1.84 -4.11
CA PRO A 186 6.71 -3.04 -4.45
C PRO A 186 5.20 -2.90 -4.18
N GLN A 187 4.74 -1.78 -3.64
CA GLN A 187 3.32 -1.49 -3.39
C GLN A 187 3.10 0.00 -3.09
N SER A 188 1.93 0.52 -3.44
CA SER A 188 1.61 1.94 -3.36
C SER A 188 1.09 2.43 -2.01
N LYS A 189 0.61 1.53 -1.13
CA LYS A 189 -0.12 1.91 0.09
C LYS A 189 0.64 2.90 1.00
N ASP A 190 1.93 2.65 1.27
CA ASP A 190 2.70 3.51 2.16
C ASP A 190 3.03 4.84 1.50
N LEU A 191 3.33 4.81 0.20
CA LEU A 191 3.55 6.00 -0.59
C LEU A 191 2.30 6.91 -0.56
N VAL A 192 1.11 6.35 -0.81
CA VAL A 192 -0.15 7.11 -0.78
C VAL A 192 -0.41 7.66 0.62
N THR A 193 -0.21 6.85 1.66
CA THR A 193 -0.36 7.31 3.05
C THR A 193 0.56 8.49 3.34
N TRP A 194 1.82 8.42 2.94
CA TRP A 194 2.77 9.52 3.11
C TRP A 194 2.37 10.76 2.30
N LEU A 195 2.00 10.61 1.03
CA LEU A 195 1.55 11.71 0.18
C LEU A 195 0.36 12.47 0.77
N GLN A 196 -0.52 11.80 1.52
CA GLN A 196 -1.63 12.44 2.22
C GLN A 196 -1.17 13.31 3.41
N THR A 197 0.03 13.09 3.95
CA THR A 197 0.57 13.86 5.10
C THR A 197 1.33 15.13 4.69
N ILE A 198 1.62 15.32 3.41
CA ILE A 198 2.38 16.46 2.89
C ILE A 198 1.53 17.29 1.91
N PRO A 199 1.74 18.61 1.80
CA PRO A 199 0.98 19.47 0.89
C PRO A 199 1.51 19.51 -0.55
N ASN A 200 2.66 18.90 -0.80
CA ASN A 200 3.40 18.98 -2.07
C ASN A 200 2.58 18.49 -3.27
N PRO A 201 2.71 19.11 -4.45
CA PRO A 201 2.10 18.62 -5.68
C PRO A 201 2.68 17.27 -6.06
N TYR A 202 1.83 16.41 -6.61
CA TYR A 202 2.19 15.08 -7.10
C TYR A 202 1.96 14.98 -8.60
N VAL A 203 2.95 14.55 -9.34
CA VAL A 203 2.85 14.29 -10.79
C VAL A 203 3.12 12.81 -11.03
N HIS A 204 2.17 12.13 -11.65
CA HIS A 204 2.29 10.71 -11.99
C HIS A 204 2.91 10.53 -13.38
N PHE A 205 4.12 10.01 -13.43
CA PHE A 205 4.81 9.62 -14.65
C PHE A 205 4.69 8.11 -14.84
N GLY A 206 3.57 7.70 -15.41
CA GLY A 206 3.23 6.32 -15.72
C GLY A 206 3.12 6.06 -17.21
N ASP A 207 2.82 4.81 -17.57
CA ASP A 207 2.55 4.43 -18.94
C ASP A 207 1.26 5.09 -19.43
N PHE A 208 1.32 5.72 -20.61
CA PHE A 208 0.17 6.37 -21.22
C PHE A 208 -0.71 5.35 -21.94
N ASP A 209 -1.25 4.43 -21.17
CA ASP A 209 -2.24 3.46 -21.61
C ASP A 209 -3.41 3.37 -20.61
N LEU A 210 -4.43 2.57 -20.94
CA LEU A 210 -5.59 2.43 -20.08
C LEU A 210 -5.27 1.87 -18.69
N ALA A 211 -4.23 1.02 -18.57
CA ALA A 211 -3.82 0.45 -17.29
C ALA A 211 -3.11 1.48 -16.42
N GLY A 212 -2.16 2.25 -16.95
CA GLY A 212 -1.45 3.32 -16.25
C GLY A 212 -2.41 4.44 -15.82
N ILE A 213 -3.32 4.87 -16.71
CA ILE A 213 -4.36 5.85 -16.35
C ILE A 213 -5.27 5.31 -15.24
N HIS A 214 -5.67 4.05 -15.30
CA HIS A 214 -6.48 3.42 -14.26
C HIS A 214 -5.76 3.37 -12.91
N ILE A 215 -4.48 3.03 -12.89
CA ILE A 215 -3.63 3.06 -11.69
C ILE A 215 -3.60 4.47 -11.10
N TYR A 216 -3.34 5.49 -11.92
CA TYR A 216 -3.34 6.87 -11.45
C TYR A 216 -4.68 7.26 -10.82
N LEU A 217 -5.79 7.01 -11.50
CA LEU A 217 -7.13 7.39 -11.03
C LEU A 217 -7.52 6.67 -9.74
N THR A 218 -7.22 5.38 -9.62
CA THR A 218 -7.68 4.56 -8.49
C THR A 218 -6.74 4.56 -7.30
N GLU A 219 -5.42 4.68 -7.51
CA GLU A 219 -4.43 4.63 -6.44
C GLU A 219 -3.98 6.02 -5.97
N PHE A 220 -3.98 7.04 -6.85
CA PHE A 220 -3.45 8.38 -6.51
C PHE A 220 -4.53 9.47 -6.55
N TYR A 221 -5.16 9.73 -7.68
CA TYR A 221 -6.13 10.81 -7.82
C TYR A 221 -7.29 10.70 -6.81
N ARG A 222 -7.78 9.50 -6.59
CA ARG A 222 -8.82 9.22 -5.58
C ARG A 222 -8.47 9.73 -4.18
N HIS A 223 -7.18 9.77 -3.82
CA HIS A 223 -6.68 10.13 -2.50
C HIS A 223 -6.10 11.53 -2.42
N LEU A 224 -5.62 12.08 -3.53
CA LEU A 224 -4.90 13.35 -3.60
C LEU A 224 -5.73 14.45 -4.27
N GLY A 225 -6.72 14.10 -5.10
CA GLY A 225 -7.55 15.06 -5.83
C GLY A 225 -6.73 15.97 -6.75
N ASP A 226 -7.13 17.23 -6.84
CA ASP A 226 -6.55 18.23 -7.74
C ASP A 226 -5.09 18.60 -7.42
N ARG A 227 -4.55 18.09 -6.32
CA ARG A 227 -3.13 18.20 -5.98
C ARG A 227 -2.26 17.23 -6.78
N SER A 228 -2.88 16.32 -7.53
CA SER A 228 -2.20 15.36 -8.38
C SER A 228 -2.53 15.58 -9.85
N ALA A 229 -1.55 15.34 -10.72
CA ALA A 229 -1.70 15.36 -12.16
C ALA A 229 -1.09 14.12 -12.80
N PHE A 230 -1.63 13.67 -13.93
CA PHE A 230 -1.00 12.67 -14.78
C PHE A 230 -0.13 13.40 -15.80
N PHE A 231 1.15 13.02 -15.91
CA PHE A 231 2.04 13.62 -16.89
C PHE A 231 1.73 13.14 -18.31
N ILE A 232 1.47 14.10 -19.19
CA ILE A 232 1.23 13.84 -20.61
C ILE A 232 2.36 14.53 -21.39
N PRO A 233 3.26 13.78 -22.05
CA PRO A 233 4.33 14.36 -22.86
C PRO A 233 3.77 15.22 -24.00
N GLU A 234 4.44 16.33 -24.35
CA GLU A 234 4.02 17.21 -25.45
C GLU A 234 3.92 16.50 -26.79
N ASP A 235 4.78 15.51 -27.03
CA ASP A 235 4.83 14.71 -28.26
C ASP A 235 3.94 13.47 -28.25
N ILE A 236 2.96 13.38 -27.31
CA ILE A 236 2.11 12.21 -27.10
C ILE A 236 1.36 11.78 -28.36
N GLU A 237 0.85 12.74 -29.15
CA GLU A 237 0.13 12.45 -30.38
C GLU A 237 1.03 11.77 -31.42
N GLN A 238 2.27 12.22 -31.53
CA GLN A 238 3.26 11.62 -32.43
C GLN A 238 3.62 10.21 -31.98
N ARG A 239 3.84 10.00 -30.66
CA ARG A 239 4.11 8.68 -30.08
C ARG A 239 2.95 7.71 -30.28
N LEU A 240 1.72 8.17 -30.09
CA LEU A 240 0.52 7.35 -30.34
C LEU A 240 0.36 6.99 -31.80
N SER A 241 0.63 7.93 -32.71
CA SER A 241 0.57 7.71 -34.16
C SER A 241 1.65 6.74 -34.66
N ALA A 242 2.83 6.72 -34.03
CA ALA A 242 3.91 5.81 -34.31
C ALA A 242 3.76 4.44 -33.60
N GLY A 243 2.81 4.36 -32.64
CA GLY A 243 2.56 3.16 -31.84
C GLY A 243 1.93 2.02 -32.62
N SER A 244 2.18 0.78 -32.19
CA SER A 244 1.57 -0.41 -32.79
C SER A 244 0.11 -0.55 -32.38
N ARG A 245 -0.80 -0.55 -33.38
CA ARG A 245 -2.24 -0.79 -33.19
C ARG A 245 -2.51 -2.13 -32.48
N GLU A 246 -1.65 -3.13 -32.67
CA GLU A 246 -1.76 -4.44 -32.05
C GLU A 246 -1.53 -4.36 -30.53
N ARG A 247 -0.54 -3.57 -30.07
CA ARG A 247 -0.30 -3.36 -28.63
C ARG A 247 -1.46 -2.64 -27.97
N TYR A 248 -2.06 -1.64 -28.65
CA TYR A 248 -3.24 -0.96 -28.15
C TYR A 248 -4.44 -1.91 -28.02
N LEU A 249 -4.69 -2.78 -29.01
CA LEU A 249 -5.76 -3.78 -28.97
C LEU A 249 -5.52 -4.85 -27.89
N CYS A 250 -4.26 -5.21 -27.61
CA CYS A 250 -3.92 -6.10 -26.49
C CYS A 250 -4.24 -5.46 -25.14
N SER A 251 -3.98 -4.16 -24.96
CA SER A 251 -4.30 -3.44 -23.71
C SER A 251 -5.81 -3.34 -23.49
N LEU A 252 -6.60 -3.16 -24.55
CA LEU A 252 -8.08 -3.18 -24.50
C LEU A 252 -8.64 -4.55 -24.05
N ASN A 253 -8.01 -5.65 -24.49
CA ASN A 253 -8.43 -7.00 -24.08
C ASN A 253 -8.12 -7.31 -22.61
N VAL A 254 -7.07 -6.72 -22.05
CA VAL A 254 -6.75 -6.82 -20.61
C VAL A 254 -7.75 -5.99 -19.79
N SER A 255 -8.11 -4.79 -20.23
CA SER A 255 -9.11 -3.95 -19.57
C SER A 255 -10.55 -4.48 -19.70
N GLY A 256 -10.88 -5.17 -20.78
CA GLY A 256 -12.19 -5.82 -21.00
C GLY A 256 -12.52 -6.93 -20.00
N ARG A 257 -11.51 -7.56 -19.37
CA ARG A 257 -11.71 -8.50 -18.27
C ARG A 257 -12.11 -7.83 -16.94
N TRP A 258 -11.92 -6.52 -16.79
CA TRP A 258 -12.28 -5.77 -15.59
C TRP A 258 -13.72 -5.22 -15.62
N THR A 259 -14.27 -4.93 -16.80
CA THR A 259 -15.65 -4.41 -16.92
C THR A 259 -16.72 -5.47 -16.64
N SER A 260 -16.40 -6.76 -16.67
CA SER A 260 -17.34 -7.85 -16.35
C SER A 260 -17.47 -8.15 -14.84
N ARG A 261 -16.61 -7.56 -13.98
CA ARG A 261 -16.67 -7.77 -12.52
C ARG A 261 -17.29 -6.62 -11.72
N THR A 262 -17.72 -5.53 -12.38
CA THR A 262 -18.33 -4.37 -11.72
C THR A 262 -19.84 -4.27 -11.98
N ARG A 263 -20.48 -5.38 -12.35
CA ARG A 263 -21.96 -5.48 -12.32
C ARG A 263 -22.35 -6.58 -11.34
N VAL A 264 -22.46 -6.24 -10.08
CA VAL A 264 -23.48 -6.71 -9.11
C VAL A 264 -23.59 -5.65 -8.03
#